data_b9f1553249995a2e074659a472a3fc31
#
_entry.id   b9f1553249995a2e074659a472a3fc31
#
_cell.length_a   1.000
_cell.length_b   1.000
_cell.length_c   1.000
_cell.angle_alpha   90.00
_cell.angle_beta   90.00
_cell.angle_gamma   90.00
#
_symmetry.space_group_name_H-M   'P 1'
#
loop_
_entity.id
_entity.type
_entity.pdbx_description
1 polymer ?
#
loop_
_entity_poly.entity_id
_entity_poly.type
_entity_poly.pdbx_seq_one_letter_code
_entity_poly.pdbx_strand_id
1 'polypeptide(L)'
;MKYSFRCSPLPGTLRSLISCGSFSEILLKNEHRETSLAAALKNALYYPENEDSYLNPLESNGFFRDMNYTVLIISCHTYDSDSGNSYLEQLEKKIRYFMSKGIVYEEGKHLIVLFAGESVNDISQKLYDVCQNNSDVYVGIGTTVSQLTDIHRSYETAFTAYQITKTALPKNFLEY
;
A
#
# COMPACT_ATOMS: atom_id res chain seq x y z
N MET A 1 -52.65 -32.96 -20.91
CA MET A 1 -51.67 -33.85 -20.25
C MET A 1 -50.78 -33.00 -19.40
N LYS A 2 -50.91 -33.07 -18.08
CA LYS A 2 -50.08 -32.32 -17.11
C LYS A 2 -49.03 -33.30 -16.59
N TYR A 3 -47.73 -32.99 -16.86
CA TYR A 3 -46.63 -33.73 -16.26
C TYR A 3 -46.22 -33.03 -14.98
N SER A 4 -46.46 -33.71 -13.86
CA SER A 4 -45.99 -33.31 -12.53
C SER A 4 -44.65 -33.99 -12.27
N PHE A 5 -43.55 -33.19 -12.20
CA PHE A 5 -42.25 -33.65 -11.70
C PHE A 5 -42.20 -33.54 -10.18
N ARG A 6 -42.19 -34.69 -9.52
CA ARG A 6 -41.85 -34.79 -8.11
C ARG A 6 -40.33 -34.83 -7.96
N CYS A 7 -39.74 -33.79 -7.36
CA CYS A 7 -38.40 -33.87 -6.88
C CYS A 7 -38.38 -34.63 -5.55
N SER A 8 -37.70 -35.78 -5.52
CA SER A 8 -37.37 -36.50 -4.30
C SER A 8 -36.22 -35.79 -3.61
N PRO A 9 -36.23 -35.67 -2.27
CA PRO A 9 -35.10 -35.10 -1.53
C PRO A 9 -33.96 -36.12 -1.41
N LEU A 10 -32.76 -35.75 -1.87
CA LEU A 10 -31.54 -36.49 -1.62
C LEU A 10 -31.13 -36.36 -0.14
N PRO A 11 -30.67 -37.43 0.52
CA PRO A 11 -30.20 -37.38 1.88
C PRO A 11 -28.73 -36.91 1.93
N GLY A 12 -28.46 -35.99 2.84
CA GLY A 12 -27.13 -35.84 3.44
C GLY A 12 -26.09 -35.10 2.63
N THR A 13 -26.21 -33.79 2.50
CA THR A 13 -25.05 -32.91 2.26
C THR A 13 -24.88 -31.98 3.43
N LEU A 14 -23.70 -32.07 4.04
CA LEU A 14 -23.18 -31.18 5.06
C LEU A 14 -23.49 -29.72 4.71
N ARG A 15 -24.40 -29.10 5.46
CA ARG A 15 -24.51 -27.66 5.55
C ARG A 15 -23.22 -27.20 6.25
N SER A 16 -22.22 -26.76 5.47
CA SER A 16 -21.18 -25.89 5.99
C SER A 16 -21.86 -24.56 6.35
N LEU A 17 -22.22 -24.44 7.62
CA LEU A 17 -22.55 -23.17 8.24
C LEU A 17 -21.24 -22.35 8.28
N ILE A 18 -20.88 -21.75 7.13
CA ILE A 18 -20.00 -20.60 7.16
C ILE A 18 -20.86 -19.49 7.74
N SER A 19 -20.71 -19.30 9.05
CA SER A 19 -21.37 -18.26 9.81
C SER A 19 -21.02 -16.93 9.16
N CYS A 20 -22.03 -16.17 8.76
CA CYS A 20 -21.88 -14.82 8.19
C CYS A 20 -21.14 -13.87 9.18
N GLY A 21 -21.11 -14.23 10.47
CA GLY A 21 -20.33 -13.54 11.51
C GLY A 21 -18.81 -13.66 11.34
N SER A 22 -18.30 -14.78 10.84
CA SER A 22 -16.85 -14.97 10.69
C SER A 22 -16.23 -14.11 9.59
N PHE A 23 -16.99 -13.80 8.53
CA PHE A 23 -16.48 -12.98 7.41
C PHE A 23 -16.39 -11.49 7.80
N SER A 24 -17.39 -10.96 8.50
CA SER A 24 -17.37 -9.58 8.99
C SER A 24 -16.29 -9.38 10.07
N GLU A 25 -16.07 -10.37 10.95
CA GLU A 25 -14.98 -10.30 11.93
C GLU A 25 -13.59 -10.31 11.29
N ILE A 26 -13.39 -11.06 10.20
CA ILE A 26 -12.13 -11.09 9.46
C ILE A 26 -11.89 -9.74 8.76
N LEU A 27 -12.92 -9.16 8.14
CA LEU A 27 -12.82 -7.84 7.51
C LEU A 27 -12.48 -6.76 8.53
N LEU A 28 -13.18 -6.69 9.65
CA LEU A 28 -12.90 -5.73 10.73
C LEU A 28 -11.50 -5.88 11.32
N LYS A 29 -11.01 -7.11 11.50
CA LYS A 29 -9.63 -7.36 11.96
C LYS A 29 -8.60 -6.89 10.94
N ASN A 30 -8.86 -7.07 9.65
CA ASN A 30 -7.96 -6.59 8.60
C ASN A 30 -7.94 -5.06 8.52
N GLU A 31 -9.08 -4.38 8.59
CA GLU A 31 -9.17 -2.92 8.63
C GLU A 31 -8.44 -2.34 9.85
N HIS A 32 -8.64 -2.92 11.04
CA HIS A 32 -7.91 -2.51 12.25
C HIS A 32 -6.41 -2.73 12.14
N ARG A 33 -5.98 -3.83 11.52
CA ARG A 33 -4.57 -4.12 11.28
C ARG A 33 -3.94 -3.11 10.32
N GLU A 34 -4.58 -2.81 9.20
CA GLU A 34 -4.09 -1.84 8.24
C GLU A 34 -3.99 -0.44 8.84
N THR A 35 -5.00 0.00 9.60
CA THR A 35 -5.00 1.27 10.32
C THR A 35 -3.87 1.34 11.35
N SER A 36 -3.62 0.26 12.09
CA SER A 36 -2.53 0.17 13.05
C SER A 36 -1.15 0.22 12.38
N LEU A 37 -0.97 -0.46 11.24
CA LEU A 37 0.27 -0.44 10.49
C LEU A 37 0.55 0.93 9.85
N ALA A 38 -0.48 1.59 9.31
CA ALA A 38 -0.36 2.95 8.79
C ALA A 38 0.05 3.94 9.89
N ALA A 39 -0.53 3.84 11.09
CA ALA A 39 -0.17 4.66 12.23
C ALA A 39 1.27 4.41 12.69
N ALA A 40 1.70 3.15 12.76
CA ALA A 40 3.07 2.79 13.10
C ALA A 40 4.07 3.31 12.06
N LEU A 41 3.77 3.15 10.76
CA LEU A 41 4.61 3.71 9.70
C LEU A 41 4.71 5.24 9.82
N LYS A 42 3.59 5.92 10.04
CA LYS A 42 3.57 7.37 10.24
C LYS A 42 4.46 7.81 11.40
N ASN A 43 4.41 7.08 12.52
CA ASN A 43 5.30 7.35 13.66
C ASN A 43 6.77 7.16 13.29
N ALA A 44 7.11 6.09 12.58
CA ALA A 44 8.47 5.82 12.14
C ALA A 44 9.03 6.87 11.16
N LEU A 45 8.17 7.49 10.34
CA LEU A 45 8.57 8.53 9.38
C LEU A 45 8.76 9.90 10.05
N TYR A 46 7.88 10.27 11.00
CA TYR A 46 7.85 11.62 11.56
C TYR A 46 8.44 11.73 12.98
N TYR A 47 8.53 10.63 13.71
CA TYR A 47 9.03 10.57 15.09
C TYR A 47 10.00 9.40 15.26
N PRO A 48 11.12 9.36 14.48
CA PRO A 48 12.04 8.22 14.46
C PRO A 48 12.71 7.97 15.82
N GLU A 49 12.78 8.98 16.68
CA GLU A 49 13.32 8.88 18.04
C GLU A 49 12.42 8.09 19.00
N ASN A 50 11.15 7.93 18.66
CA ASN A 50 10.16 7.20 19.48
C ASN A 50 9.97 5.76 18.98
N GLU A 51 11.06 4.96 19.04
CA GLU A 51 11.10 3.60 18.51
C GLU A 51 9.98 2.70 19.05
N ASP A 52 9.64 2.81 20.33
CA ASP A 52 8.60 1.99 20.97
C ASP A 52 7.21 2.17 20.33
N SER A 53 6.96 3.32 19.72
CA SER A 53 5.67 3.64 19.11
C SER A 53 5.43 2.91 17.78
N TYR A 54 6.48 2.43 17.10
CA TYR A 54 6.37 1.81 15.79
C TYR A 54 7.06 0.45 15.64
N LEU A 55 8.16 0.19 16.35
CA LEU A 55 8.91 -1.07 16.19
C LEU A 55 8.04 -2.30 16.50
N ASN A 56 7.45 -2.35 17.69
CA ASN A 56 6.63 -3.49 18.10
C ASN A 56 5.45 -3.77 17.15
N PRO A 57 4.65 -2.76 16.74
CA PRO A 57 3.60 -2.96 15.75
C PRO A 57 4.11 -3.44 14.38
N LEU A 58 5.24 -2.93 13.90
CA LEU A 58 5.80 -3.31 12.62
C LEU A 58 6.41 -4.72 12.67
N GLU A 59 7.23 -5.02 13.68
CA GLU A 59 7.86 -6.34 13.86
C GLU A 59 6.83 -7.46 14.02
N SER A 60 5.77 -7.26 14.81
CA SER A 60 4.69 -8.24 14.98
C SER A 60 3.90 -8.50 13.68
N ASN A 61 4.00 -7.62 12.70
CA ASN A 61 3.46 -7.80 11.36
C ASN A 61 4.53 -8.22 10.33
N GLY A 62 5.71 -8.61 10.81
CA GLY A 62 6.77 -9.21 10.02
C GLY A 62 7.72 -8.23 9.33
N PHE A 63 7.69 -6.94 9.67
CA PHE A 63 8.69 -5.97 9.22
C PHE A 63 9.90 -6.07 10.16
N PHE A 64 10.91 -6.83 9.78
CA PHE A 64 12.06 -7.11 10.63
C PHE A 64 13.07 -5.97 10.58
N ARG A 65 13.87 -5.82 11.66
CA ARG A 65 14.87 -4.74 11.76
C ARG A 65 15.87 -4.76 10.61
N ASP A 66 16.31 -5.94 10.21
CA ASP A 66 17.34 -6.15 9.20
C ASP A 66 16.71 -6.58 7.86
N MET A 67 15.94 -5.70 7.26
CA MET A 67 15.40 -5.85 5.90
C MET A 67 15.67 -4.58 5.09
N ASN A 68 15.69 -4.73 3.77
CA ASN A 68 15.72 -3.57 2.88
C ASN A 68 14.35 -2.89 2.85
N TYR A 69 14.34 -1.58 3.03
CA TYR A 69 13.15 -0.75 3.00
C TYR A 69 13.31 0.40 2.03
N THR A 70 12.28 0.67 1.24
CA THR A 70 12.23 1.81 0.33
C THR A 70 10.88 2.49 0.48
N VAL A 71 10.91 3.81 0.71
CA VAL A 71 9.71 4.64 0.79
C VAL A 71 9.45 5.32 -0.55
N LEU A 72 8.20 5.37 -0.95
CA LEU A 72 7.73 6.11 -2.11
C LEU A 72 6.69 7.14 -1.70
N ILE A 73 6.69 8.25 -2.42
CA ILE A 73 5.65 9.28 -2.34
C ILE A 73 5.05 9.45 -3.72
N ILE A 74 3.74 9.31 -3.81
CA ILE A 74 3.01 9.40 -5.07
C ILE A 74 1.90 10.43 -4.91
N SER A 75 1.70 11.30 -5.91
CA SER A 75 0.56 12.19 -6.00
C SER A 75 0.06 12.31 -7.43
N CYS A 76 -1.18 12.80 -7.59
CA CYS A 76 -1.75 13.12 -8.90
C CYS A 76 -1.99 14.62 -9.01
N HIS A 77 -1.67 15.20 -10.17
CA HIS A 77 -1.87 16.65 -10.41
C HIS A 77 -3.37 17.03 -10.37
N THR A 78 -4.22 16.14 -10.84
CA THR A 78 -5.68 16.34 -10.93
C THR A 78 -6.43 15.97 -9.65
N TYR A 79 -5.75 15.92 -8.49
CA TYR A 79 -6.34 15.51 -7.21
C TYR A 79 -7.57 16.34 -6.79
N ASP A 80 -7.67 17.61 -7.23
CA ASP A 80 -8.79 18.48 -6.90
C ASP A 80 -10.08 18.18 -7.72
N SER A 81 -10.02 17.20 -8.63
CA SER A 81 -11.17 16.68 -9.37
C SER A 81 -11.58 15.31 -8.85
N ASP A 82 -12.87 14.97 -8.93
CA ASP A 82 -13.38 13.62 -8.57
C ASP A 82 -12.64 12.50 -9.32
N SER A 83 -12.12 12.80 -10.52
CA SER A 83 -11.31 11.89 -11.32
C SER A 83 -9.93 11.59 -10.72
N GLY A 84 -9.30 12.56 -10.03
CA GLY A 84 -7.99 12.38 -9.40
C GLY A 84 -8.03 11.44 -8.21
N ASN A 85 -9.04 11.56 -7.35
CA ASN A 85 -9.25 10.66 -6.22
C ASN A 85 -9.49 9.22 -6.70
N SER A 86 -10.36 9.03 -7.69
CA SER A 86 -10.60 7.72 -8.29
C SER A 86 -9.34 7.10 -8.89
N TYR A 87 -8.43 7.90 -9.45
CA TYR A 87 -7.18 7.39 -10.00
C TYR A 87 -6.20 6.94 -8.90
N LEU A 88 -6.02 7.72 -7.83
CA LEU A 88 -5.15 7.32 -6.70
C LEU A 88 -5.63 6.04 -6.03
N GLU A 89 -6.95 5.87 -5.85
CA GLU A 89 -7.53 4.63 -5.35
C GLU A 89 -7.23 3.43 -6.27
N GLN A 90 -7.32 3.62 -7.58
CA GLN A 90 -6.98 2.57 -8.55
C GLN A 90 -5.48 2.24 -8.52
N LEU A 91 -4.63 3.27 -8.39
CA LEU A 91 -3.19 3.13 -8.29
C LEU A 91 -2.81 2.39 -7.00
N GLU A 92 -3.41 2.74 -5.87
CA GLU A 92 -3.24 2.03 -4.61
C GLU A 92 -3.55 0.54 -4.75
N LYS A 93 -4.70 0.20 -5.34
CA LYS A 93 -5.10 -1.21 -5.57
C LYS A 93 -4.07 -1.94 -6.43
N LYS A 94 -3.55 -1.31 -7.49
CA LYS A 94 -2.52 -1.89 -8.34
C LYS A 94 -1.19 -2.07 -7.58
N ILE A 95 -0.77 -1.08 -6.79
CA ILE A 95 0.44 -1.17 -5.96
C ILE A 95 0.31 -2.33 -4.97
N ARG A 96 -0.80 -2.41 -4.25
CA ARG A 96 -1.07 -3.51 -3.31
C ARG A 96 -1.04 -4.88 -3.99
N TYR A 97 -1.47 -4.96 -5.25
CA TYR A 97 -1.47 -6.21 -6.01
C TYR A 97 -0.08 -6.72 -6.35
N PHE A 98 0.84 -5.84 -6.78
CA PHE A 98 2.19 -6.27 -7.15
C PHE A 98 3.21 -6.23 -5.99
N MET A 99 2.88 -5.56 -4.91
CA MET A 99 3.73 -5.45 -3.72
C MET A 99 3.72 -6.77 -2.94
N SER A 100 4.89 -7.40 -2.80
CA SER A 100 5.02 -8.64 -2.05
C SER A 100 4.86 -8.41 -0.54
N LYS A 101 5.41 -7.30 -0.05
CA LYS A 101 5.32 -6.87 1.34
C LYS A 101 5.47 -5.36 1.45
N GLY A 102 4.57 -4.73 2.15
CA GLY A 102 4.64 -3.30 2.37
C GLY A 102 3.41 -2.73 3.07
N ILE A 103 3.44 -1.43 3.23
CA ILE A 103 2.35 -0.65 3.83
C ILE A 103 2.03 0.48 2.86
N VAL A 104 0.75 0.71 2.63
CA VAL A 104 0.25 1.81 1.83
C VAL A 104 -0.74 2.59 2.67
N TYR A 105 -0.56 3.90 2.76
CA TYR A 105 -1.54 4.77 3.38
C TYR A 105 -1.63 6.12 2.65
N GLU A 106 -2.78 6.73 2.75
CA GLU A 106 -3.04 8.04 2.19
C GLU A 106 -2.78 9.13 3.23
N GLU A 107 -2.06 10.18 2.85
CA GLU A 107 -1.83 11.37 3.67
C GLU A 107 -2.09 12.64 2.85
N GLY A 108 -3.25 13.24 3.08
CA GLY A 108 -3.71 14.39 2.32
C GLY A 108 -3.85 14.05 0.83
N LYS A 109 -2.99 14.63 -0.01
CA LYS A 109 -2.96 14.40 -1.47
C LYS A 109 -1.88 13.40 -1.91
N HIS A 110 -1.26 12.71 -0.98
CA HIS A 110 -0.14 11.80 -1.23
C HIS A 110 -0.50 10.38 -0.82
N LEU A 111 -0.07 9.44 -1.64
CA LEU A 111 -0.01 8.04 -1.30
C LEU A 111 1.41 7.75 -0.83
N ILE A 112 1.58 7.35 0.42
CA ILE A 112 2.85 6.96 1.00
C ILE A 112 2.94 5.45 0.99
N VAL A 113 4.00 4.92 0.41
CA VAL A 113 4.19 3.48 0.27
C VAL A 113 5.53 3.07 0.85
N LEU A 114 5.53 2.10 1.75
CA LEU A 114 6.73 1.42 2.24
C LEU A 114 6.82 0.05 1.56
N PHE A 115 7.87 -0.18 0.79
CA PHE A 115 8.25 -1.51 0.30
C PHE A 115 9.26 -2.16 1.23
N ALA A 116 9.12 -3.47 1.44
CA ALA A 116 10.04 -4.26 2.24
C ALA A 116 10.57 -5.47 1.45
N GLY A 117 11.89 -5.62 1.39
CA GLY A 117 12.56 -6.75 0.75
C GLY A 117 12.69 -6.65 -0.76
N GLU A 118 12.18 -5.62 -1.41
CA GLU A 118 12.29 -5.42 -2.86
C GLU A 118 13.43 -4.45 -3.21
N SER A 119 14.03 -4.60 -4.39
CA SER A 119 15.04 -3.66 -4.89
C SER A 119 14.38 -2.43 -5.51
N VAL A 120 15.06 -1.28 -5.49
CA VAL A 120 14.58 -0.05 -6.13
C VAL A 120 14.30 -0.28 -7.62
N ASN A 121 15.16 -1.03 -8.32
CA ASN A 121 14.98 -1.30 -9.75
C ASN A 121 13.69 -2.07 -10.03
N ASP A 122 13.38 -3.09 -9.22
CA ASP A 122 12.14 -3.88 -9.39
C ASP A 122 10.90 -3.01 -9.10
N ILE A 123 10.98 -2.17 -8.07
CA ILE A 123 9.91 -1.22 -7.72
C ILE A 123 9.70 -0.21 -8.85
N SER A 124 10.77 0.41 -9.35
CA SER A 124 10.74 1.41 -10.42
C SER A 124 10.13 0.83 -11.70
N GLN A 125 10.53 -0.39 -12.10
CA GLN A 125 9.99 -1.04 -13.28
C GLN A 125 8.49 -1.31 -13.14
N LYS A 126 8.05 -1.86 -12.03
CA LYS A 126 6.63 -2.13 -11.75
C LYS A 126 5.80 -0.84 -11.74
N LEU A 127 6.33 0.23 -11.14
CA LEU A 127 5.65 1.52 -11.12
C LEU A 127 5.57 2.16 -12.50
N TYR A 128 6.66 2.08 -13.27
CA TYR A 128 6.67 2.57 -14.64
C TYR A 128 5.54 1.93 -15.45
N ASP A 129 5.41 0.60 -15.40
CA ASP A 129 4.38 -0.14 -16.12
C ASP A 129 2.94 0.28 -15.71
N VAL A 130 2.77 0.64 -14.44
CA VAL A 130 1.46 1.07 -13.90
C VAL A 130 1.14 2.52 -14.22
N CYS A 131 2.16 3.39 -14.26
CA CYS A 131 2.00 4.84 -14.43
C CYS A 131 2.21 5.35 -15.86
N GLN A 132 2.77 4.54 -16.77
CA GLN A 132 3.19 4.97 -18.13
C GLN A 132 2.09 5.64 -18.96
N ASN A 133 0.82 5.35 -18.67
CA ASN A 133 -0.33 5.89 -19.38
C ASN A 133 -0.93 7.15 -18.72
N ASN A 134 -0.31 7.66 -17.65
CA ASN A 134 -0.82 8.84 -16.97
C ASN A 134 0.30 9.85 -16.71
N SER A 135 0.25 10.96 -17.45
CA SER A 135 1.22 12.06 -17.36
C SER A 135 1.06 12.91 -16.09
N ASP A 136 -0.01 12.72 -15.32
CA ASP A 136 -0.37 13.59 -14.21
C ASP A 136 0.04 13.01 -12.84
N VAL A 137 0.83 11.93 -12.84
CA VAL A 137 1.34 11.28 -11.63
C VAL A 137 2.77 11.72 -11.36
N TYR A 138 3.03 12.17 -10.15
CA TYR A 138 4.36 12.47 -9.65
C TYR A 138 4.78 11.41 -8.64
N VAL A 139 5.98 10.88 -8.82
CA VAL A 139 6.54 9.83 -7.96
C VAL A 139 7.92 10.24 -7.49
N GLY A 140 8.14 10.17 -6.19
CA GLY A 140 9.46 10.24 -5.58
C GLY A 140 9.81 8.89 -4.96
N ILE A 141 10.96 8.33 -5.31
CA ILE A 141 11.47 7.07 -4.78
C ILE A 141 12.67 7.39 -3.90
N GLY A 142 12.62 6.96 -2.65
CA GLY A 142 13.69 7.17 -1.69
C GLY A 142 14.83 6.16 -1.84
N THR A 143 15.95 6.45 -1.20
CA THR A 143 17.05 5.49 -1.09
C THR A 143 16.61 4.27 -0.29
N THR A 144 17.11 3.10 -0.69
CA THR A 144 16.91 1.88 0.09
C THR A 144 17.76 1.94 1.37
N VAL A 145 17.14 1.67 2.50
CA VAL A 145 17.78 1.51 3.80
C VAL A 145 17.71 0.07 4.26
N SER A 146 18.70 -0.38 5.02
CA SER A 146 18.81 -1.78 5.47
C SER A 146 18.25 -2.02 6.87
N GLN A 147 17.74 -0.98 7.52
CA GLN A 147 17.18 -1.08 8.86
C GLN A 147 15.84 -0.37 8.97
N LEU A 148 14.95 -0.97 9.76
CA LEU A 148 13.61 -0.43 9.99
C LEU A 148 13.65 0.95 10.68
N THR A 149 14.63 1.18 11.54
CA THR A 149 14.83 2.47 12.23
C THR A 149 15.27 3.61 11.31
N ASP A 150 15.78 3.29 10.12
CA ASP A 150 16.27 4.27 9.15
C ASP A 150 15.23 4.64 8.07
N ILE A 151 14.01 4.12 8.14
CA ILE A 151 13.00 4.37 7.09
C ILE A 151 12.66 5.86 6.93
N HIS A 152 12.82 6.68 7.97
CA HIS A 152 12.68 8.13 7.88
C HIS A 152 13.64 8.74 6.85
N ARG A 153 14.88 8.24 6.73
CA ARG A 153 15.85 8.70 5.73
C ARG A 153 15.41 8.36 4.30
N SER A 154 14.83 7.16 4.13
CA SER A 154 14.23 6.80 2.84
C SER A 154 13.06 7.75 2.49
N TYR A 155 12.26 8.12 3.48
CA TYR A 155 11.16 9.08 3.29
C TYR A 155 11.68 10.48 2.92
N GLU A 156 12.70 11.00 3.60
CA GLU A 156 13.29 12.32 3.30
C GLU A 156 13.83 12.39 1.86
N THR A 157 14.52 11.33 1.42
CA THR A 157 15.02 11.26 0.05
C THR A 157 13.90 11.08 -0.96
N ALA A 158 12.87 10.30 -0.65
CA ALA A 158 11.65 10.18 -1.48
C ALA A 158 10.95 11.53 -1.62
N PHE A 159 10.83 12.29 -0.52
CA PHE A 159 10.20 13.60 -0.54
C PHE A 159 10.99 14.61 -1.38
N THR A 160 12.31 14.58 -1.28
CA THR A 160 13.20 15.41 -2.10
C THR A 160 13.05 15.08 -3.59
N ALA A 161 13.09 13.79 -3.95
CA ALA A 161 12.88 13.33 -5.32
C ALA A 161 11.50 13.75 -5.84
N TYR A 162 10.46 13.58 -5.04
CA TYR A 162 9.10 14.01 -5.35
C TYR A 162 9.01 15.52 -5.64
N GLN A 163 9.62 16.37 -4.80
CA GLN A 163 9.63 17.82 -5.01
C GLN A 163 10.32 18.22 -6.31
N ILE A 164 11.44 17.58 -6.64
CA ILE A 164 12.15 17.82 -7.90
C ILE A 164 11.28 17.40 -9.08
N THR A 165 10.64 16.23 -9.02
CA THR A 165 9.74 15.75 -10.08
C THR A 165 8.60 16.74 -10.33
N LYS A 166 8.00 17.27 -9.26
CA LYS A 166 6.89 18.22 -9.32
C LYS A 166 7.30 19.57 -9.91
N THR A 167 8.53 20.03 -9.68
CA THR A 167 8.97 21.39 -10.03
C THR A 167 9.74 21.46 -11.34
N ALA A 168 10.47 20.42 -11.74
CA ALA A 168 11.50 20.50 -12.75
C ALA A 168 11.22 19.73 -14.04
N LEU A 169 10.30 18.76 -14.08
CA LEU A 169 10.21 17.83 -15.20
C LEU A 169 8.78 17.62 -15.73
N PRO A 170 8.62 17.60 -17.07
CA PRO A 170 7.39 17.10 -17.69
C PRO A 170 7.29 15.55 -17.68
N LYS A 171 8.22 14.84 -17.04
CA LYS A 171 8.23 13.38 -16.89
C LYS A 171 8.42 12.97 -15.43
N ASN A 172 7.65 12.15 -14.96
CA ASN A 172 6.98 11.90 -13.69
C ASN A 172 7.76 11.01 -12.72
N PHE A 173 8.99 10.58 -13.02
CA PHE A 173 9.78 9.68 -12.16
C PHE A 173 11.16 10.25 -11.86
N LEU A 174 11.50 10.32 -10.60
CA LEU A 174 12.87 10.58 -10.14
C LEU A 174 13.19 9.63 -8.98
N GLU A 175 14.32 8.92 -9.11
CA GLU A 175 14.97 8.16 -8.05
C GLU A 175 16.09 9.00 -7.45
N TYR A 176 16.28 8.91 -6.14
CA TYR A 176 17.37 9.62 -5.44
C TYR A 176 18.50 8.66 -5.10
#